data_c8c408af24e7978f6f3c6a324f7ebe0c
#
_entry.id   c8c408af24e7978f6f3c6a324f7ebe0c
#
_cell.length_a   1.000
_cell.length_b   1.000
_cell.length_c   1.000
_cell.angle_alpha   90.00
_cell.angle_beta   90.00
_cell.angle_gamma   90.00
#
_symmetry.space_group_name_H-M   'P 1'
#
loop_
_entity.id
_entity.type
_entity.pdbx_description
1 polymer ?
#
loop_
_entity_poly.entity_id
_entity_poly.type
_entity_poly.pdbx_seq_one_letter_code
_entity_poly.pdbx_strand_id
1 'polypeptide(L)' 'MKMRCPHCESPANVRTSREISSLTRESYYACSNTACGHVFAAVTEINRTVSPSAIPNPEVRLPLSTHVRR' A
#
# COMPACT_ATOMS: atom_id res chain seq x y z
N MET A 1 1.70 -4.26 -7.90
CA MET A 1 0.28 -4.35 -7.56
C MET A 1 -0.47 -3.17 -8.16
N LYS A 2 -1.61 -3.43 -8.73
CA LYS A 2 -2.43 -2.40 -9.35
C LYS A 2 -3.66 -2.13 -8.50
N MET A 3 -4.02 -0.87 -8.41
CA MET A 3 -5.21 -0.46 -7.69
C MET A 3 -6.38 -0.35 -8.66
N ARG A 4 -7.55 -0.75 -8.22
CA ARG A 4 -8.78 -0.63 -9.00
C ARG A 4 -9.69 0.39 -8.35
N CYS A 5 -10.41 1.12 -9.19
CA CYS A 5 -11.43 2.04 -8.70
C CYS A 5 -12.54 1.23 -8.01
N PRO A 6 -12.94 1.60 -6.78
CA PRO A 6 -13.99 0.86 -6.09
C PRO A 6 -15.38 1.04 -6.68
N HIS A 7 -15.57 2.03 -7.52
CA HIS A 7 -16.89 2.29 -8.10
C HIS A 7 -17.12 1.58 -9.42
N CYS A 8 -16.19 1.73 -10.36
CA CYS A 8 -16.38 1.16 -11.70
C CYS A 8 -15.43 -0.01 -11.98
N GLU A 9 -14.52 -0.31 -11.06
CA GLU A 9 -13.56 -1.42 -11.14
C GLU A 9 -12.56 -1.29 -12.28
N SER A 10 -12.50 -0.13 -12.92
CA SER A 10 -11.47 0.14 -13.91
C SER A 10 -10.13 0.33 -13.21
N PRO A 11 -9.01 0.07 -13.91
CA PRO A 11 -7.71 0.32 -13.31
C PRO A 11 -7.54 1.78 -12.91
N ALA A 12 -6.87 2.00 -11.80
CA ALA A 12 -6.57 3.34 -11.33
C ALA A 12 -5.08 3.58 -11.41
N ASN A 13 -4.70 4.78 -11.79
CA ASN A 13 -3.31 5.17 -11.94
C ASN A 13 -2.89 6.02 -10.74
N VAL A 14 -1.69 5.76 -10.24
CA VAL A 14 -1.15 6.55 -9.14
C VAL A 14 -0.80 7.95 -9.68
N ARG A 15 -1.25 8.97 -8.97
CA ARG A 15 -0.96 10.35 -9.31
C ARG A 15 0.23 10.86 -8.53
N THR A 16 0.23 10.58 -7.22
CA THR A 16 1.32 10.96 -6.35
C THR A 16 1.31 10.06 -5.15
N SER A 17 2.43 9.95 -4.47
CA SER A 17 2.50 9.21 -3.22
C SER A 17 3.54 9.86 -2.33
N ARG A 18 3.37 9.69 -1.02
CA ARG A 18 4.34 10.21 -0.08
C ARG A 18 4.50 9.22 1.06
N GLU A 19 5.70 9.19 1.59
CA GLU A 19 6.02 8.37 2.74
C GLU A 19 5.62 9.13 4.00
N ILE A 20 4.79 8.49 4.84
CA ILE A 20 4.40 9.05 6.11
C ILE A 20 5.37 8.60 7.19
N SER A 21 5.75 7.32 7.15
CA SER A 21 6.76 6.75 8.03
C SER A 21 7.44 5.62 7.28
N SER A 22 8.42 4.99 7.91
CA SER A 22 9.10 3.86 7.28
C SER A 22 8.17 2.67 7.04
N LEU A 23 7.01 2.66 7.69
CA LEU A 23 6.05 1.57 7.57
C LEU A 23 4.76 1.97 6.86
N THR A 24 4.56 3.25 6.56
CA THR A 24 3.27 3.74 6.06
C THR A 24 3.48 4.69 4.90
N ARG A 25 2.71 4.50 3.83
CA ARG A 25 2.76 5.35 2.64
C ARG A 25 1.35 5.68 2.20
N GLU A 26 1.10 6.93 1.90
CA GLU A 26 -0.17 7.38 1.35
C GLU A 26 -0.01 7.62 -0.14
N SER A 27 -0.94 7.11 -0.94
CA SER A 27 -0.91 7.26 -2.40
C SER A 27 -2.24 7.79 -2.88
N TYR A 28 -2.20 8.67 -3.88
CA TYR A 28 -3.39 9.23 -4.50
C TYR A 28 -3.53 8.62 -5.88
N TYR A 29 -4.73 8.15 -6.19
CA TYR A 29 -5.03 7.45 -7.42
C TYR A 29 -6.12 8.16 -8.19
N ALA A 30 -6.08 8.05 -9.50
CA ALA A 30 -7.14 8.54 -10.35
C ALA A 30 -7.65 7.38 -11.21
N CYS A 31 -8.96 7.25 -11.26
CA CYS A 31 -9.59 6.24 -12.11
C CYS A 31 -9.28 6.51 -13.57
N SER A 32 -8.98 5.48 -14.33
CA SER A 32 -8.69 5.61 -15.76
C SER A 32 -9.95 5.81 -16.58
N ASN A 33 -11.12 5.52 -16.03
CA ASN A 33 -12.39 5.71 -16.72
C ASN A 33 -12.83 7.15 -16.57
N THR A 34 -12.75 7.93 -17.66
CA THR A 34 -13.07 9.34 -17.62
C THR A 34 -14.54 9.61 -17.26
N ALA A 35 -15.41 8.64 -17.56
CA ALA A 35 -16.82 8.78 -17.22
C ALA A 35 -17.03 8.66 -15.70
N CYS A 36 -16.17 7.89 -15.02
CA CYS A 36 -16.24 7.76 -13.57
C CYS A 36 -15.51 8.91 -12.87
N GLY A 37 -14.27 9.15 -13.26
CA GLY A 37 -13.51 10.30 -12.76
C GLY A 37 -13.20 10.30 -11.28
N HIS A 38 -13.24 9.15 -10.63
CA HIS A 38 -13.00 9.06 -9.19
C HIS A 38 -11.54 9.26 -8.85
N VAL A 39 -11.26 10.16 -7.92
CA VAL A 39 -9.91 10.36 -7.38
C VAL A 39 -9.97 10.01 -5.91
N PHE A 40 -9.06 9.15 -5.47
CA PHE A 40 -9.11 8.66 -4.10
C PHE A 40 -7.71 8.49 -3.54
N ALA A 41 -7.66 8.42 -2.22
CA ALA A 41 -6.41 8.19 -1.50
C ALA A 41 -6.45 6.81 -0.86
N ALA A 42 -5.28 6.16 -0.83
CA ALA A 42 -5.13 4.87 -0.20
C ALA A 42 -3.91 4.90 0.71
N VAL A 43 -3.95 4.13 1.78
CA VAL A 43 -2.83 4.02 2.71
C VAL A 43 -2.33 2.59 2.65
N THR A 44 -1.03 2.45 2.42
CA THR A 44 -0.35 1.16 2.48
C THR A 44 0.44 1.11 3.76
N GLU A 45 0.22 0.08 4.56
CA GLU A 45 0.90 -0.08 5.83
C GLU A 45 1.54 -1.45 5.90
N ILE A 46 2.82 -1.46 6.31
CA ILE A 46 3.51 -2.71 6.61
C ILE A 46 3.11 -3.09 8.03
N ASN A 47 2.42 -4.22 8.18
CA ASN A 47 1.80 -4.53 9.46
C ASN A 47 2.48 -5.67 10.21
N ARG A 48 3.32 -6.48 9.56
CA ARG A 48 4.01 -7.57 10.25
C ARG A 48 5.15 -8.09 9.41
N THR A 49 6.05 -8.79 10.07
CA THR A 49 7.16 -9.50 9.40
C THR A 49 6.78 -10.95 9.19
N VAL A 50 6.96 -11.44 7.98
CA VAL A 50 6.75 -12.85 7.66
C VAL A 50 8.08 -13.60 7.75
N SER A 51 9.15 -12.99 7.23
CA SER A 51 10.49 -13.56 7.28
C SER A 51 11.44 -12.47 7.79
N PRO A 52 12.15 -12.72 8.90
CA PRO A 52 12.99 -11.67 9.50
C PRO A 52 14.10 -11.21 8.57
N SER A 53 14.45 -9.94 8.71
CA SER A 53 15.56 -9.36 7.96
C SER A 53 16.89 -9.93 8.49
N ALA A 54 17.83 -10.11 7.58
CA ALA A 54 19.20 -10.49 7.97
C ALA A 54 19.97 -9.31 8.56
N ILE A 55 19.48 -8.07 8.32
CA ILE A 55 20.11 -6.86 8.86
C ILE A 55 19.03 -5.98 9.49
N PRO A 56 18.44 -6.42 10.61
CA PRO A 56 17.28 -5.71 11.17
C PRO A 56 17.67 -4.33 11.71
N ASN A 57 16.75 -3.39 11.51
CA ASN A 57 16.85 -2.05 12.08
C ASN A 57 16.11 -2.07 13.42
N PRO A 58 16.82 -1.80 14.55
CA PRO A 58 16.18 -1.89 15.85
C PRO A 58 15.06 -0.87 16.07
N GLU A 59 14.98 0.17 15.25
CA GLU A 59 13.90 1.14 15.34
C GLU A 59 12.62 0.67 14.67
N VAL A 60 12.70 -0.38 13.85
CA VAL A 60 11.53 -0.95 13.19
C VAL A 60 10.96 -2.04 14.09
N ARG A 61 9.72 -1.86 14.53
CA ARG A 61 9.05 -2.81 15.41
C ARG A 61 7.84 -3.35 14.71
N LEU A 62 7.96 -4.60 14.25
CA LEU A 62 6.88 -5.28 13.55
C LEU A 62 6.65 -6.62 14.22
N PRO A 63 5.39 -6.99 14.47
CA PRO A 63 5.12 -8.32 14.98
C PRO A 63 5.49 -9.37 13.95
N LEU A 64 6.04 -10.49 14.42
CA LEU A 64 6.35 -11.61 13.57
C LEU A 64 5.09 -12.42 13.32
N SER A 65 4.87 -12.79 12.06
CA SER A 65 3.72 -13.60 11.73
C SER A 65 3.89 -15.00 12.30
N THR A 66 2.83 -15.51 12.95
CA THR A 66 2.85 -16.87 13.47
C THR A 66 2.57 -17.91 12.39
N HIS A 67 2.03 -17.46 11.26
CA HIS A 67 1.77 -18.36 10.13
C HIS A 67 2.56 -17.85 8.93
N VAL A 68 3.63 -18.56 8.64
CA VAL A 68 4.46 -18.25 7.49
C VAL A 68 3.93 -19.02 6.29
N ARG A 69 3.54 -18.29 5.26
CA ARG A 69 3.08 -18.90 4.01
C ARG A 69 4.01 -18.51 2.89
N ARG A 70 4.33 -19.47 2.09
CA ARG A 70 5.24 -19.31 0.97
C ARG A 70 4.55 -19.66 -0.33
#